data_ea884aa47d5512f6d812ed3280e64619
#
_entry.id   ea884aa47d5512f6d812ed3280e64619
#
_cell.length_a   1.000
_cell.length_b   1.000
_cell.length_c   1.000
_cell.angle_alpha   90.00
_cell.angle_beta   90.00
_cell.angle_gamma   90.00
#
_symmetry.space_group_name_H-M   'P 1'
#
loop_
_entity.id
_entity.type
_entity.pdbx_description
1 polymer ?
#
loop_
_entity_poly.entity_id
_entity_poly.type
_entity_poly.pdbx_seq_one_letter_code
_entity_poly.pdbx_strand_id
1 'polypeptide(L)'
;MTTPRLVILTALAALLALPAAASAAENRHSDTMTFVKNVKYDVREDYGQTIPYGTDVEFANLRGRRYAFAGSELNGLQVVDITRPSLAKVVNAYDCAVSQGDVQVFKRGGKTYVTYTNDYEDTEQAAQSRCYQGAQRKGFDAIDEDGNARLGTLIIDVSDPRHLRTVSFVSLPHGSHNMTVHPSGDYLYNSNSDLINSVAARPPAIEVVDITDLRNPQQVYELELTPLPGLGTESHDITFSDDGTRAYSAAISHGVIIDTTNPAEPFVISEYDDESINVWHQSDPVTIGGRNFLIVEDEVAGASGPGTCPTGGVHVFDISDETMPVKVGYFNITDVAARNPDDTCTAHVFDIHEDEQIMTIAYYMGGVRVLDLSGLADAPIGVGQGERGVGGAIKQIGHYVMGNANAWSAKTPFIYPDGSFNLYADDINRGFDVYHFDPSEEPSEDAGTFVSAAAAEQKLAGIGLDALTKKQRKRQVFCLLKGVRRR
;
A
#
# COMPACT_ATOMS: atom_id res chain seq x y z
N MET A 1 84.31 31.89 -16.93
CA MET A 1 83.04 32.09 -17.63
C MET A 1 82.04 31.05 -17.04
N THR A 2 81.27 31.51 -16.11
CA THR A 2 80.32 30.66 -15.38
C THR A 2 78.90 31.03 -15.82
N THR A 3 78.19 30.07 -16.40
CA THR A 3 76.79 30.16 -16.81
C THR A 3 75.84 29.88 -15.65
N PRO A 4 74.83 30.69 -15.39
CA PRO A 4 73.89 30.41 -14.33
C PRO A 4 72.78 29.40 -14.81
N ARG A 5 72.49 28.41 -13.97
CA ARG A 5 71.39 27.47 -14.16
C ARG A 5 70.09 28.11 -13.67
N LEU A 6 69.11 28.16 -14.57
CA LEU A 6 67.77 28.59 -14.29
C LEU A 6 67.00 27.42 -13.66
N VAL A 7 66.50 27.58 -12.41
CA VAL A 7 65.62 26.63 -11.73
C VAL A 7 64.18 27.08 -11.99
N ILE A 8 63.44 26.27 -12.74
CA ILE A 8 62.00 26.47 -12.95
C ILE A 8 61.28 25.70 -11.84
N LEU A 9 60.64 26.45 -10.90
CA LEU A 9 59.70 25.90 -9.94
C LEU A 9 58.34 25.75 -10.64
N THR A 10 57.92 24.52 -10.91
CA THR A 10 56.53 24.20 -11.28
C THR A 10 55.69 24.07 -10.03
N ALA A 11 54.83 25.06 -9.81
CA ALA A 11 53.81 24.98 -8.77
C ALA A 11 52.66 24.09 -9.26
N LEU A 12 52.52 22.89 -8.63
CA LEU A 12 51.38 21.99 -8.86
C LEU A 12 50.19 22.52 -8.02
N ALA A 13 49.23 23.16 -8.68
CA ALA A 13 47.96 23.52 -8.05
C ALA A 13 47.12 22.25 -7.97
N ALA A 14 47.04 21.64 -6.78
CA ALA A 14 46.07 20.59 -6.50
C ALA A 14 44.67 21.21 -6.39
N LEU A 15 43.84 21.07 -7.42
CA LEU A 15 42.40 21.32 -7.33
C LEU A 15 41.82 20.24 -6.39
N LEU A 16 41.52 20.61 -5.16
CA LEU A 16 40.65 19.88 -4.29
C LEU A 16 39.24 19.96 -4.88
N ALA A 17 38.82 18.94 -5.61
CA ALA A 17 37.43 18.73 -5.96
C ALA A 17 36.71 18.42 -4.62
N LEU A 18 36.04 19.42 -4.05
CA LEU A 18 35.05 19.21 -3.01
C LEU A 18 33.96 18.32 -3.62
N PRO A 19 33.56 17.23 -2.97
CA PRO A 19 32.39 16.50 -3.42
C PRO A 19 31.23 17.49 -3.40
N ALA A 20 30.55 17.64 -4.54
CA ALA A 20 29.29 18.37 -4.58
C ALA A 20 28.37 17.69 -3.55
N ALA A 21 28.02 18.42 -2.48
CA ALA A 21 26.98 17.98 -1.58
C ALA A 21 25.74 17.75 -2.46
N ALA A 22 25.26 16.52 -2.52
CA ALA A 22 24.00 16.23 -3.15
C ALA A 22 22.97 17.16 -2.50
N SER A 23 22.44 18.11 -3.26
CA SER A 23 21.38 18.99 -2.79
C SER A 23 20.24 18.08 -2.34
N ALA A 24 19.87 18.15 -1.05
CA ALA A 24 18.65 17.50 -0.61
C ALA A 24 17.53 17.97 -1.54
N ALA A 25 16.76 17.03 -2.07
CA ALA A 25 15.68 17.40 -2.96
C ALA A 25 14.70 18.30 -2.21
N GLU A 26 14.27 19.37 -2.85
CA GLU A 26 13.35 20.34 -2.27
C GLU A 26 11.96 19.72 -2.12
N ASN A 27 11.27 20.00 -1.00
CA ASN A 27 9.89 19.61 -0.81
C ASN A 27 9.00 20.36 -1.80
N ARG A 28 7.97 19.71 -2.32
CA ARG A 28 6.98 20.31 -3.22
C ARG A 28 5.59 20.01 -2.67
N HIS A 29 4.71 20.98 -2.71
CA HIS A 29 3.34 20.83 -2.18
C HIS A 29 2.39 21.84 -2.83
N SER A 30 1.09 21.52 -2.80
CA SER A 30 0.01 22.48 -3.05
C SER A 30 -0.17 23.39 -1.85
N ASP A 31 -0.79 24.56 -2.04
CA ASP A 31 -1.14 25.46 -0.94
C ASP A 31 -2.17 24.83 0.01
N THR A 32 -3.00 23.91 -0.49
CA THR A 32 -3.97 23.12 0.30
C THR A 32 -3.31 22.12 1.26
N MET A 33 -2.02 21.85 1.16
CA MET A 33 -1.33 20.84 1.97
C MET A 33 -0.20 21.43 2.80
N THR A 34 -0.23 21.17 4.11
CA THR A 34 0.81 21.60 5.06
C THR A 34 1.43 20.41 5.76
N PHE A 35 2.75 20.36 5.83
CA PHE A 35 3.45 19.38 6.66
C PHE A 35 3.36 19.77 8.14
N VAL A 36 2.84 18.86 8.95
CA VAL A 36 2.64 19.09 10.40
C VAL A 36 3.80 18.51 11.19
N LYS A 37 4.17 17.24 10.92
CA LYS A 37 5.18 16.57 11.73
C LYS A 37 5.65 15.26 11.11
N ASN A 38 6.92 14.90 11.33
CA ASN A 38 7.41 13.53 11.20
C ASN A 38 7.52 12.88 12.60
N VAL A 39 7.04 11.67 12.73
CA VAL A 39 7.16 10.83 13.93
C VAL A 39 8.12 9.69 13.60
N LYS A 40 9.30 9.72 14.18
CA LYS A 40 10.30 8.66 13.98
C LYS A 40 9.87 7.39 14.69
N TYR A 41 10.06 6.27 14.01
CA TYR A 41 9.85 4.95 14.58
C TYR A 41 11.01 4.51 15.48
N ASP A 42 10.72 3.52 16.31
CA ASP A 42 11.73 2.79 17.06
C ASP A 42 12.37 1.75 16.12
N VAL A 43 13.52 2.08 15.55
CA VAL A 43 14.22 1.25 14.58
C VAL A 43 15.04 0.18 15.31
N ARG A 44 14.84 -1.08 14.91
CA ARG A 44 15.46 -2.25 15.53
C ARG A 44 16.87 -2.51 14.95
N GLU A 45 17.86 -1.76 15.44
CA GLU A 45 19.26 -1.97 15.06
C GLU A 45 19.77 -3.38 15.43
N ASP A 46 19.20 -3.99 16.47
CA ASP A 46 19.47 -5.38 16.87
C ASP A 46 18.99 -6.40 15.84
N TYR A 47 18.05 -6.03 14.97
CA TYR A 47 17.64 -6.81 13.79
C TYR A 47 18.32 -6.33 12.49
N GLY A 48 19.31 -5.45 12.60
CA GLY A 48 20.05 -4.93 11.45
C GLY A 48 19.29 -3.85 10.67
N GLN A 49 18.21 -3.30 11.23
CA GLN A 49 17.46 -2.24 10.58
C GLN A 49 18.17 -0.90 10.71
N THR A 50 18.11 -0.08 9.67
CA THR A 50 18.72 1.27 9.64
C THR A 50 17.71 2.35 9.23
N ILE A 51 16.53 1.95 8.74
CA ILE A 51 15.46 2.84 8.31
C ILE A 51 14.14 2.40 8.93
N PRO A 52 13.12 3.28 8.96
CA PRO A 52 11.82 2.99 9.55
C PRO A 52 11.06 1.83 8.89
N TYR A 53 11.16 1.71 7.57
CA TYR A 53 10.45 0.71 6.77
C TYR A 53 8.94 0.72 7.01
N GLY A 54 8.34 1.92 6.98
CA GLY A 54 6.89 2.08 7.14
C GLY A 54 6.14 1.41 5.99
N THR A 55 5.05 0.71 6.31
CA THR A 55 4.21 -0.03 5.35
C THR A 55 2.77 0.48 5.42
N ASP A 56 1.82 -0.32 5.90
CA ASP A 56 0.42 0.09 5.99
C ASP A 56 0.08 0.74 7.35
N VAL A 57 -1.03 1.48 7.39
CA VAL A 57 -1.52 2.16 8.60
C VAL A 57 -3.03 2.05 8.74
N GLU A 58 -3.47 1.72 9.95
CA GLU A 58 -4.87 1.67 10.34
C GLU A 58 -5.14 2.42 11.65
N PHE A 59 -6.41 2.73 11.93
CA PHE A 59 -6.77 3.64 13.02
C PHE A 59 -7.79 3.06 13.99
N ALA A 60 -7.70 3.47 15.27
CA ALA A 60 -8.74 3.20 16.25
C ALA A 60 -8.91 4.31 17.28
N ASN A 61 -10.15 4.46 17.73
CA ASN A 61 -10.48 5.24 18.94
C ASN A 61 -10.48 4.33 20.16
N LEU A 62 -9.53 4.53 21.06
CA LEU A 62 -9.37 3.76 22.28
C LEU A 62 -9.44 4.68 23.50
N ARG A 63 -10.40 4.42 24.40
CA ARG A 63 -10.54 5.18 25.66
C ARG A 63 -10.60 6.70 25.45
N GLY A 64 -11.26 7.17 24.38
CA GLY A 64 -11.39 8.58 24.06
C GLY A 64 -10.17 9.23 23.43
N ARG A 65 -9.17 8.46 22.99
CA ARG A 65 -7.98 8.91 22.26
C ARG A 65 -7.89 8.21 20.92
N ARG A 66 -7.28 8.89 19.95
CA ARG A 66 -7.06 8.36 18.61
C ARG A 66 -5.64 7.80 18.47
N TYR A 67 -5.54 6.62 17.89
CA TYR A 67 -4.28 5.94 17.65
C TYR A 67 -4.21 5.49 16.20
N ALA A 68 -3.00 5.55 15.63
CA ALA A 68 -2.63 4.85 14.43
C ALA A 68 -1.82 3.60 14.82
N PHE A 69 -2.08 2.52 14.10
CA PHE A 69 -1.34 1.27 14.13
C PHE A 69 -0.63 1.17 12.79
N ALA A 70 0.67 1.34 12.80
CA ALA A 70 1.47 1.42 11.60
C ALA A 70 2.42 0.23 11.51
N GLY A 71 2.41 -0.44 10.37
CA GLY A 71 3.30 -1.54 10.06
C GLY A 71 4.72 -1.06 9.80
N SER A 72 5.70 -1.83 10.18
CA SER A 72 7.09 -1.43 9.99
C SER A 72 8.01 -2.66 9.88
N GLU A 73 7.75 -3.51 8.93
CA GLU A 73 8.52 -4.76 8.70
C GLU A 73 9.21 -5.29 9.99
N LEU A 74 10.51 -5.52 9.94
CA LEU A 74 11.27 -6.05 11.09
C LEU A 74 11.33 -5.11 12.32
N ASN A 75 10.92 -3.84 12.18
CA ASN A 75 10.83 -2.93 13.34
C ASN A 75 9.57 -3.16 14.18
N GLY A 76 8.61 -3.93 13.66
CA GLY A 76 7.39 -4.31 14.36
C GLY A 76 6.26 -3.28 14.25
N LEU A 77 5.17 -3.55 14.97
CA LEU A 77 3.96 -2.72 14.93
C LEU A 77 4.16 -1.46 15.77
N GLN A 78 4.16 -0.29 15.12
CA GLN A 78 4.29 1.01 15.74
C GLN A 78 2.91 1.54 16.16
N VAL A 79 2.74 1.95 17.40
CA VAL A 79 1.51 2.56 17.92
C VAL A 79 1.72 4.04 18.13
N VAL A 80 1.05 4.85 17.33
CA VAL A 80 1.19 6.31 17.36
C VAL A 80 -0.05 6.95 17.97
N ASP A 81 0.10 7.74 19.03
CA ASP A 81 -0.97 8.57 19.55
C ASP A 81 -1.13 9.81 18.66
N ILE A 82 -2.25 9.86 17.93
CA ILE A 82 -2.61 10.93 16.99
C ILE A 82 -3.76 11.80 17.52
N THR A 83 -4.08 11.73 18.80
CA THR A 83 -5.16 12.52 19.43
C THR A 83 -5.00 14.02 19.16
N ARG A 84 -3.77 14.49 19.12
CA ARG A 84 -3.36 15.83 18.71
C ARG A 84 -2.28 15.71 17.65
N PRO A 85 -2.60 15.92 16.36
CA PRO A 85 -1.70 15.65 15.24
C PRO A 85 -0.32 16.33 15.36
N SER A 86 -0.25 17.59 15.76
CA SER A 86 1.02 18.32 15.97
C SER A 86 1.87 17.78 17.13
N LEU A 87 1.29 16.97 18.02
CA LEU A 87 1.95 16.31 19.14
C LEU A 87 1.99 14.78 18.97
N ALA A 88 1.73 14.28 17.78
CA ALA A 88 1.77 12.85 17.48
C ALA A 88 3.11 12.24 17.91
N LYS A 89 3.06 11.03 18.45
CA LYS A 89 4.25 10.32 18.93
C LYS A 89 4.01 8.81 19.04
N VAL A 90 5.04 8.03 18.83
CA VAL A 90 5.05 6.61 19.19
C VAL A 90 4.85 6.48 20.70
N VAL A 91 3.89 5.66 21.11
CA VAL A 91 3.60 5.32 22.52
C VAL A 91 3.93 3.88 22.84
N ASN A 92 4.10 3.05 21.82
CA ASN A 92 4.57 1.67 21.90
C ASN A 92 5.12 1.22 20.55
N ALA A 93 6.18 0.45 20.56
CA ALA A 93 6.66 -0.33 19.42
C ALA A 93 6.58 -1.81 19.84
N TYR A 94 5.62 -2.54 19.27
CA TYR A 94 5.44 -3.94 19.63
C TYR A 94 6.39 -4.81 18.82
N ASP A 95 7.33 -5.41 19.50
CA ASP A 95 8.33 -6.29 18.90
C ASP A 95 7.66 -7.45 18.16
N CYS A 96 7.66 -7.36 16.84
CA CYS A 96 7.06 -8.31 15.93
C CYS A 96 7.80 -8.23 14.58
N ALA A 97 8.90 -8.94 14.48
CA ALA A 97 9.77 -8.93 13.31
C ALA A 97 9.16 -9.77 12.20
N VAL A 98 8.37 -9.16 11.36
CA VAL A 98 7.70 -9.77 10.21
C VAL A 98 8.15 -9.09 8.93
N SER A 99 7.96 -9.75 7.80
CA SER A 99 8.01 -9.11 6.49
C SER A 99 6.63 -8.60 6.10
N GLN A 100 6.55 -7.61 5.24
CA GLN A 100 5.34 -6.89 4.84
C GLN A 100 4.73 -6.12 6.01
N GLY A 101 4.03 -6.77 6.93
CA GLY A 101 3.44 -6.11 8.09
C GLY A 101 2.20 -5.30 7.74
N ASP A 102 1.35 -5.82 6.86
CA ASP A 102 0.01 -5.30 6.63
C ASP A 102 -0.82 -5.34 7.91
N VAL A 103 -1.65 -4.32 8.11
CA VAL A 103 -2.43 -4.12 9.32
C VAL A 103 -3.91 -3.90 9.02
N GLN A 104 -4.78 -4.61 9.73
CA GLN A 104 -6.22 -4.35 9.73
C GLN A 104 -6.75 -4.26 11.16
N VAL A 105 -7.56 -3.24 11.44
CA VAL A 105 -8.16 -3.03 12.76
C VAL A 105 -9.58 -3.59 12.81
N PHE A 106 -9.90 -4.38 13.81
CA PHE A 106 -11.27 -4.84 14.03
C PHE A 106 -11.68 -4.85 15.51
N LYS A 107 -12.99 -4.87 15.74
CA LYS A 107 -13.56 -4.88 17.10
C LYS A 107 -14.33 -6.15 17.34
N ARG A 108 -14.15 -6.74 18.53
CA ARG A 108 -14.87 -7.92 18.94
C ARG A 108 -15.01 -8.00 20.45
N GLY A 109 -16.21 -8.30 20.94
CA GLY A 109 -16.45 -8.47 22.40
C GLY A 109 -16.02 -7.29 23.25
N GLY A 110 -16.16 -6.06 22.76
CA GLY A 110 -15.75 -4.82 23.43
C GLY A 110 -14.23 -4.58 23.46
N LYS A 111 -13.48 -5.37 22.72
CA LYS A 111 -12.03 -5.21 22.54
C LYS A 111 -11.70 -4.78 21.10
N THR A 112 -10.50 -4.23 20.94
CA THR A 112 -9.93 -3.87 19.64
C THR A 112 -8.70 -4.73 19.37
N TYR A 113 -8.64 -5.25 18.17
CA TYR A 113 -7.57 -6.11 17.68
C TYR A 113 -6.98 -5.56 16.40
N VAL A 114 -5.76 -5.98 16.11
CA VAL A 114 -5.06 -5.76 14.84
C VAL A 114 -4.63 -7.12 14.30
N THR A 115 -4.83 -7.37 13.00
CA THR A 115 -4.10 -8.38 12.26
C THR A 115 -2.72 -7.83 11.90
N TYR A 116 -1.70 -8.68 11.84
CA TYR A 116 -0.35 -8.30 11.43
C TYR A 116 0.28 -9.44 10.65
N THR A 117 0.51 -9.22 9.37
CA THR A 117 0.88 -10.27 8.42
C THR A 117 2.37 -10.57 8.44
N ASN A 118 2.73 -11.83 8.17
CA ASN A 118 4.10 -12.24 7.87
C ASN A 118 4.12 -12.95 6.51
N ASP A 119 4.68 -12.26 5.52
CA ASP A 119 4.64 -12.63 4.12
C ASP A 119 5.65 -13.75 3.77
N TYR A 120 6.96 -13.53 3.90
CA TYR A 120 7.92 -14.50 3.34
C TYR A 120 9.32 -14.53 3.97
N GLU A 121 9.69 -13.64 4.90
CA GLU A 121 11.09 -13.48 5.31
C GLU A 121 11.36 -13.54 6.82
N ASP A 122 12.67 -13.64 7.10
CA ASP A 122 13.30 -13.52 8.41
C ASP A 122 12.67 -14.39 9.50
N THR A 123 12.33 -15.60 9.12
CA THR A 123 11.64 -16.56 9.98
C THR A 123 12.36 -16.81 11.30
N GLU A 124 13.71 -16.74 11.34
CA GLU A 124 14.48 -16.87 12.58
C GLU A 124 14.31 -15.64 13.48
N GLN A 125 14.39 -14.42 12.94
CA GLN A 125 14.17 -13.17 13.69
C GLN A 125 12.72 -13.05 14.14
N ALA A 126 11.78 -13.38 13.26
CA ALA A 126 10.36 -13.42 13.60
C ALA A 126 10.09 -14.37 14.78
N ALA A 127 10.66 -15.58 14.78
CA ALA A 127 10.50 -16.55 15.85
C ALA A 127 11.01 -16.04 17.21
N GLN A 128 12.06 -15.22 17.21
CA GLN A 128 12.62 -14.62 18.42
C GLN A 128 11.80 -13.45 18.93
N SER A 129 10.97 -12.82 18.09
CA SER A 129 10.20 -11.64 18.43
C SER A 129 9.11 -11.92 19.47
N ARG A 130 8.74 -10.86 20.19
CA ARG A 130 7.75 -10.96 21.28
C ARG A 130 6.39 -11.45 20.81
N CYS A 131 5.96 -11.11 19.59
CA CYS A 131 4.66 -11.51 19.07
C CYS A 131 4.60 -13.02 18.82
N TYR A 132 5.59 -13.61 18.16
CA TYR A 132 5.66 -15.05 17.91
C TYR A 132 5.84 -15.84 19.20
N GLN A 133 6.72 -15.41 20.08
CA GLN A 133 6.88 -15.99 21.41
C GLN A 133 5.58 -15.89 22.23
N GLY A 134 4.81 -14.82 22.01
CA GLY A 134 3.48 -14.66 22.62
C GLY A 134 2.47 -15.68 22.12
N ALA A 135 2.44 -15.96 20.81
CA ALA A 135 1.59 -16.97 20.19
C ALA A 135 1.98 -18.40 20.65
N GLN A 136 3.27 -18.72 20.62
CA GLN A 136 3.79 -20.03 21.05
C GLN A 136 3.43 -20.34 22.51
N ARG A 137 3.57 -19.36 23.42
CA ARG A 137 3.18 -19.55 24.84
C ARG A 137 1.69 -19.77 25.03
N LYS A 138 0.85 -19.45 24.07
CA LYS A 138 -0.60 -19.70 24.09
C LYS A 138 -0.97 -21.04 23.46
N GLY A 139 0.00 -21.78 22.94
CA GLY A 139 -0.19 -23.09 22.35
C GLY A 139 -0.46 -23.07 20.84
N PHE A 140 -0.29 -21.92 20.17
CA PHE A 140 -0.34 -21.86 18.72
C PHE A 140 0.94 -22.45 18.12
N ASP A 141 0.83 -23.15 16.99
CA ASP A 141 1.95 -23.66 16.21
C ASP A 141 2.54 -22.54 15.36
N ALA A 142 3.16 -21.56 16.04
CA ALA A 142 3.71 -20.37 15.42
C ALA A 142 5.21 -20.47 15.11
N ILE A 143 5.91 -21.43 15.71
CA ILE A 143 7.35 -21.68 15.52
C ILE A 143 7.54 -23.14 15.21
N ASP A 144 8.23 -23.46 14.13
CA ASP A 144 8.49 -24.82 13.68
C ASP A 144 9.56 -25.57 14.53
N GLU A 145 9.79 -26.84 14.22
CA GLU A 145 10.74 -27.70 14.94
C GLU A 145 12.21 -27.24 14.79
N ASP A 146 12.51 -26.52 13.72
CA ASP A 146 13.85 -25.95 13.44
C ASP A 146 14.06 -24.59 14.12
N GLY A 147 13.02 -24.05 14.77
CA GLY A 147 13.06 -22.77 15.50
C GLY A 147 12.78 -21.56 14.63
N ASN A 148 12.19 -21.74 13.46
CA ASN A 148 11.78 -20.64 12.57
C ASN A 148 10.30 -20.29 12.79
N ALA A 149 9.95 -19.02 12.56
CA ALA A 149 8.56 -18.62 12.54
C ALA A 149 7.84 -19.22 11.34
N ARG A 150 6.61 -19.68 11.54
CA ARG A 150 5.73 -20.05 10.46
C ARG A 150 5.14 -18.80 9.79
N LEU A 151 4.84 -18.92 8.51
CA LEU A 151 4.14 -17.87 7.76
C LEU A 151 2.67 -17.80 8.18
N GLY A 152 2.09 -16.62 8.04
CA GLY A 152 0.69 -16.38 8.36
C GLY A 152 0.43 -15.06 9.07
N THR A 153 -0.67 -14.97 9.80
CA THR A 153 -1.14 -13.74 10.42
C THR A 153 -1.24 -13.84 11.94
N LEU A 154 -0.71 -12.85 12.61
CA LEU A 154 -0.86 -12.65 14.04
C LEU A 154 -2.11 -11.80 14.34
N ILE A 155 -2.85 -12.13 15.39
CA ILE A 155 -3.91 -11.28 15.92
C ILE A 155 -3.45 -10.72 17.26
N ILE A 156 -3.42 -9.40 17.37
CA ILE A 156 -2.86 -8.65 18.49
C ILE A 156 -3.97 -7.87 19.20
N ASP A 157 -4.18 -8.07 20.50
CA ASP A 157 -5.09 -7.27 21.35
C ASP A 157 -4.42 -5.90 21.59
N VAL A 158 -5.00 -4.85 21.04
CA VAL A 158 -4.52 -3.46 21.14
C VAL A 158 -5.43 -2.58 22.00
N SER A 159 -6.39 -3.16 22.72
CA SER A 159 -7.33 -2.43 23.60
C SER A 159 -6.66 -1.55 24.65
N ASP A 160 -5.43 -1.88 25.02
CA ASP A 160 -4.51 -1.00 25.74
C ASP A 160 -3.29 -0.71 24.86
N PRO A 161 -3.20 0.48 24.23
CA PRO A 161 -2.16 0.80 23.25
C PRO A 161 -0.74 0.80 23.81
N ARG A 162 -0.59 0.74 25.14
CA ARG A 162 0.71 0.64 25.81
C ARG A 162 1.12 -0.78 26.18
N HIS A 163 0.16 -1.73 26.14
CA HIS A 163 0.37 -3.10 26.58
C HIS A 163 -0.22 -4.10 25.59
N LEU A 164 0.32 -4.08 24.37
CA LEU A 164 -0.08 -4.99 23.31
C LEU A 164 0.29 -6.45 23.65
N ARG A 165 -0.50 -7.38 23.16
CA ARG A 165 -0.24 -8.80 23.30
C ARG A 165 -0.82 -9.60 22.14
N THR A 166 -0.06 -10.53 21.62
CA THR A 166 -0.56 -11.51 20.67
C THR A 166 -1.61 -12.39 21.37
N VAL A 167 -2.75 -12.57 20.74
CA VAL A 167 -3.85 -13.37 21.25
C VAL A 167 -4.13 -14.59 20.41
N SER A 168 -3.76 -14.56 19.14
CA SER A 168 -3.95 -15.63 18.17
C SER A 168 -2.85 -15.64 17.13
N PHE A 169 -2.67 -16.76 16.46
CA PHE A 169 -1.87 -16.91 15.25
C PHE A 169 -2.62 -17.83 14.29
N VAL A 170 -2.70 -17.43 13.05
CA VAL A 170 -3.25 -18.22 11.94
C VAL A 170 -2.07 -18.68 11.09
N SER A 171 -1.78 -19.98 11.12
CA SER A 171 -0.75 -20.56 10.27
C SER A 171 -1.28 -20.69 8.85
N LEU A 172 -0.61 -20.04 7.90
CA LEU A 172 -0.94 -20.02 6.49
C LEU A 172 0.32 -20.43 5.71
N PRO A 173 0.39 -21.68 5.23
CA PRO A 173 1.63 -22.23 4.63
C PRO A 173 2.12 -21.47 3.40
N HIS A 174 1.23 -20.74 2.71
CA HIS A 174 1.54 -19.91 1.56
C HIS A 174 1.83 -18.44 1.93
N GLY A 175 1.93 -18.13 3.22
CA GLY A 175 2.16 -16.79 3.74
C GLY A 175 0.89 -15.95 3.80
N SER A 176 1.06 -14.72 4.25
CA SER A 176 0.03 -13.72 4.31
C SER A 176 0.63 -12.39 3.85
N HIS A 177 0.38 -12.05 2.59
CA HIS A 177 0.79 -10.78 2.02
C HIS A 177 -0.09 -9.67 2.58
N ASN A 178 -1.40 -9.75 2.34
CA ASN A 178 -2.42 -8.90 2.97
C ASN A 178 -3.48 -9.78 3.65
N MET A 179 -4.09 -9.25 4.71
CA MET A 179 -5.14 -9.94 5.45
C MET A 179 -6.31 -9.00 5.70
N THR A 180 -7.42 -9.22 5.03
CA THR A 180 -8.60 -8.37 5.16
C THR A 180 -9.62 -8.98 6.10
N VAL A 181 -10.11 -8.17 7.03
CA VAL A 181 -11.14 -8.57 7.99
C VAL A 181 -12.52 -8.34 7.39
N HIS A 182 -13.33 -9.39 7.30
CA HIS A 182 -14.74 -9.24 6.91
C HIS A 182 -15.48 -8.30 7.87
N PRO A 183 -16.40 -7.42 7.41
CA PRO A 183 -17.12 -6.47 8.25
C PRO A 183 -17.84 -7.04 9.46
N SER A 184 -18.24 -8.31 9.43
CA SER A 184 -18.77 -9.01 10.62
C SER A 184 -17.77 -9.14 11.77
N GLY A 185 -16.46 -9.07 11.49
CA GLY A 185 -15.39 -9.36 12.44
C GLY A 185 -15.22 -10.85 12.77
N ASP A 186 -15.86 -11.75 12.04
CA ASP A 186 -15.87 -13.18 12.30
C ASP A 186 -15.00 -13.99 11.35
N TYR A 187 -14.62 -13.39 10.20
CA TYR A 187 -13.82 -14.04 9.16
C TYR A 187 -12.67 -13.15 8.71
N LEU A 188 -11.58 -13.80 8.28
CA LEU A 188 -10.45 -13.19 7.59
C LEU A 188 -10.35 -13.78 6.19
N TYR A 189 -9.98 -12.95 5.23
CA TYR A 189 -9.68 -13.34 3.86
C TYR A 189 -8.21 -13.04 3.60
N ASN A 190 -7.45 -14.07 3.27
CA ASN A 190 -6.01 -13.98 3.07
C ASN A 190 -5.65 -13.81 1.60
N SER A 191 -4.92 -12.76 1.30
CA SER A 191 -4.11 -12.66 0.09
C SER A 191 -2.75 -13.25 0.39
N ASN A 192 -2.43 -14.38 -0.20
CA ASN A 192 -1.22 -15.12 0.15
C ASN A 192 0.04 -14.57 -0.55
N SER A 193 1.20 -15.11 -0.20
CA SER A 193 2.52 -14.62 -0.65
C SER A 193 3.00 -15.20 -1.97
N ASP A 194 2.24 -16.10 -2.59
CA ASP A 194 2.62 -16.75 -3.86
C ASP A 194 2.34 -15.88 -5.10
N LEU A 195 2.29 -14.57 -4.93
CA LEU A 195 1.82 -13.56 -5.89
C LEU A 195 2.38 -13.68 -7.31
N ILE A 196 3.63 -14.12 -7.45
CA ILE A 196 4.33 -14.22 -8.75
C ILE A 196 4.59 -15.67 -9.14
N ASN A 197 3.94 -16.60 -8.51
CA ASN A 197 4.18 -18.01 -8.77
C ASN A 197 3.51 -18.46 -10.08
N SER A 198 4.21 -18.29 -11.18
CA SER A 198 3.76 -18.74 -12.51
C SER A 198 3.74 -20.27 -12.68
N VAL A 199 4.16 -21.01 -11.68
CA VAL A 199 4.25 -22.48 -11.69
C VAL A 199 3.63 -23.01 -10.40
N ALA A 200 2.47 -22.50 -10.05
CA ALA A 200 1.77 -22.95 -8.87
C ALA A 200 1.54 -24.47 -8.94
N ALA A 201 1.99 -25.19 -7.94
CA ALA A 201 1.63 -26.59 -7.76
C ALA A 201 0.15 -26.76 -7.40
N ARG A 202 -0.54 -25.66 -7.16
CA ARG A 202 -1.97 -25.53 -6.86
C ARG A 202 -2.58 -24.36 -7.64
N PRO A 203 -3.91 -24.33 -7.85
CA PRO A 203 -4.59 -23.14 -8.34
C PRO A 203 -4.36 -21.93 -7.41
N PRO A 204 -4.39 -20.70 -7.96
CA PRO A 204 -4.43 -19.51 -7.13
C PRO A 204 -5.71 -19.47 -6.29
N ALA A 205 -5.64 -18.95 -5.07
CA ALA A 205 -6.78 -19.00 -4.17
C ALA A 205 -6.72 -17.95 -3.05
N ILE A 206 -7.92 -17.63 -2.52
CA ILE A 206 -8.10 -16.82 -1.32
C ILE A 206 -8.46 -17.76 -0.17
N GLU A 207 -7.66 -17.80 0.89
CA GLU A 207 -7.96 -18.59 2.07
C GLU A 207 -8.90 -17.82 3.01
N VAL A 208 -10.03 -18.47 3.39
CA VAL A 208 -11.01 -17.92 4.34
C VAL A 208 -10.82 -18.55 5.71
N VAL A 209 -10.64 -17.73 6.72
CA VAL A 209 -10.39 -18.17 8.09
C VAL A 209 -11.51 -17.72 9.01
N ASP A 210 -12.14 -18.67 9.69
CA ASP A 210 -13.07 -18.41 10.80
C ASP A 210 -12.29 -18.02 12.05
N ILE A 211 -12.56 -16.85 12.57
CA ILE A 211 -12.01 -16.29 13.81
C ILE A 211 -13.06 -16.09 14.89
N THR A 212 -14.24 -16.74 14.79
CA THR A 212 -15.29 -16.67 15.81
C THR A 212 -14.78 -17.07 17.20
N ASP A 213 -13.84 -17.99 17.29
CA ASP A 213 -13.02 -18.21 18.49
C ASP A 213 -11.56 -17.86 18.21
N LEU A 214 -11.11 -16.70 18.68
CA LEU A 214 -9.71 -16.27 18.54
C LEU A 214 -8.68 -17.21 19.19
N ARG A 215 -9.11 -18.17 20.02
CA ARG A 215 -8.22 -19.18 20.60
C ARG A 215 -8.05 -20.39 19.70
N ASN A 216 -8.86 -20.49 18.66
CA ASN A 216 -8.85 -21.60 17.73
C ASN A 216 -9.28 -21.16 16.32
N PRO A 217 -8.53 -20.23 15.67
CA PRO A 217 -8.83 -19.84 14.30
C PRO A 217 -8.70 -21.03 13.36
N GLN A 218 -9.60 -21.14 12.37
CA GLN A 218 -9.64 -22.26 11.45
C GLN A 218 -9.79 -21.79 10.01
N GLN A 219 -8.91 -22.22 9.12
CA GLN A 219 -9.19 -22.11 7.69
C GLN A 219 -10.40 -22.99 7.37
N VAL A 220 -11.47 -22.37 6.87
CA VAL A 220 -12.76 -23.04 6.62
C VAL A 220 -13.05 -23.19 5.14
N TYR A 221 -12.45 -22.38 4.30
CA TYR A 221 -12.66 -22.38 2.86
C TYR A 221 -11.39 -21.95 2.10
N GLU A 222 -11.32 -22.32 0.85
CA GLU A 222 -10.33 -21.87 -0.11
C GLU A 222 -11.06 -21.56 -1.42
N LEU A 223 -11.16 -20.26 -1.75
CA LEU A 223 -11.81 -19.80 -2.97
C LEU A 223 -10.79 -19.86 -4.10
N GLU A 224 -10.88 -20.85 -4.96
CA GLU A 224 -10.03 -20.97 -6.14
C GLU A 224 -10.32 -19.84 -7.15
N LEU A 225 -9.27 -19.23 -7.68
CA LEU A 225 -9.31 -18.23 -8.74
C LEU A 225 -8.87 -18.84 -10.08
N THR A 226 -9.29 -18.26 -11.19
CA THR A 226 -8.90 -18.73 -12.52
C THR A 226 -7.43 -18.43 -12.79
N PRO A 227 -6.56 -19.43 -13.05
CA PRO A 227 -5.18 -19.17 -13.41
C PRO A 227 -5.10 -18.51 -14.79
N LEU A 228 -4.60 -17.28 -14.83
CA LEU A 228 -4.36 -16.56 -16.08
C LEU A 228 -2.88 -16.62 -16.47
N PRO A 229 -2.54 -16.57 -17.77
CA PRO A 229 -1.15 -16.46 -18.20
C PRO A 229 -0.60 -15.07 -17.84
N GLY A 230 0.53 -15.01 -17.15
CA GLY A 230 1.15 -13.72 -16.80
C GLY A 230 2.09 -13.81 -15.60
N LEU A 231 2.11 -12.75 -14.80
CA LEU A 231 2.98 -12.63 -13.62
C LEU A 231 2.51 -13.49 -12.45
N GLY A 232 1.22 -13.60 -12.28
CA GLY A 232 0.57 -14.28 -11.18
C GLY A 232 -0.93 -13.99 -11.23
N THR A 233 -1.69 -14.78 -10.53
CA THR A 233 -3.16 -14.68 -10.46
C THR A 233 -3.67 -14.83 -9.03
N GLU A 234 -2.77 -14.82 -8.06
CA GLU A 234 -3.13 -14.76 -6.65
C GLU A 234 -3.75 -13.41 -6.31
N SER A 235 -4.66 -13.39 -5.35
CA SER A 235 -5.14 -12.14 -4.76
C SER A 235 -3.97 -11.37 -4.15
N HIS A 236 -3.84 -10.09 -4.49
CA HIS A 236 -2.88 -9.21 -3.84
C HIS A 236 -3.52 -8.48 -2.66
N ASP A 237 -4.71 -7.93 -2.88
CA ASP A 237 -5.48 -7.25 -1.85
C ASP A 237 -6.97 -7.48 -2.05
N ILE A 238 -7.76 -7.32 -0.97
CA ILE A 238 -9.20 -7.53 -0.95
C ILE A 238 -9.85 -6.41 -0.15
N THR A 239 -10.86 -5.76 -0.73
CA THR A 239 -11.71 -4.81 -0.02
C THR A 239 -13.15 -5.31 0.00
N PHE A 240 -13.82 -5.17 1.13
CA PHE A 240 -15.24 -5.51 1.26
C PHE A 240 -16.13 -4.29 1.03
N SER A 241 -17.36 -4.53 0.53
CA SER A 241 -18.45 -3.56 0.69
C SER A 241 -18.76 -3.36 2.18
N ASP A 242 -19.27 -2.20 2.56
CA ASP A 242 -19.60 -1.86 3.96
C ASP A 242 -20.53 -2.88 4.62
N ASP A 243 -21.48 -3.46 3.88
CA ASP A 243 -22.42 -4.46 4.36
C ASP A 243 -21.83 -5.88 4.39
N GLY A 244 -20.62 -6.07 3.87
CA GLY A 244 -19.92 -7.35 3.82
C GLY A 244 -20.52 -8.37 2.84
N THR A 245 -21.41 -7.95 1.93
CA THR A 245 -22.03 -8.89 0.97
C THR A 245 -21.21 -9.05 -0.30
N ARG A 246 -20.22 -8.20 -0.52
CA ARG A 246 -19.28 -8.22 -1.65
C ARG A 246 -17.85 -8.07 -1.18
N ALA A 247 -16.96 -8.70 -1.94
CA ALA A 247 -15.53 -8.42 -1.87
C ALA A 247 -14.98 -8.19 -3.28
N TYR A 248 -13.97 -7.34 -3.35
CA TYR A 248 -13.30 -6.92 -4.57
C TYR A 248 -11.81 -7.23 -4.41
N SER A 249 -11.33 -8.21 -5.18
CA SER A 249 -9.93 -8.61 -5.14
C SER A 249 -9.17 -8.02 -6.33
N ALA A 250 -8.05 -7.41 -6.04
CA ALA A 250 -7.01 -7.10 -7.00
C ALA A 250 -6.05 -8.30 -7.09
N ALA A 251 -6.16 -9.09 -8.17
CA ALA A 251 -5.47 -10.38 -8.25
C ALA A 251 -4.30 -10.34 -9.26
N ILE A 252 -3.37 -9.42 -9.06
CA ILE A 252 -2.13 -9.21 -9.83
C ILE A 252 -2.37 -9.01 -11.33
N SER A 253 -2.99 -9.98 -12.02
CA SER A 253 -3.23 -9.95 -13.47
C SER A 253 -4.66 -9.54 -13.85
N HIS A 254 -5.58 -9.48 -12.89
CA HIS A 254 -7.00 -9.22 -13.14
C HIS A 254 -7.74 -8.78 -11.88
N GLY A 255 -8.97 -8.31 -12.05
CA GLY A 255 -9.90 -8.01 -10.96
C GLY A 255 -10.89 -9.14 -10.75
N VAL A 256 -11.31 -9.37 -9.51
CA VAL A 256 -12.31 -10.38 -9.13
C VAL A 256 -13.38 -9.76 -8.26
N ILE A 257 -14.65 -9.94 -8.64
CA ILE A 257 -15.81 -9.58 -7.82
C ILE A 257 -16.38 -10.85 -7.18
N ILE A 258 -16.57 -10.83 -5.88
CA ILE A 258 -16.89 -12.00 -5.07
C ILE A 258 -18.17 -11.75 -4.28
N ASP A 259 -19.10 -12.70 -4.30
CA ASP A 259 -20.23 -12.74 -3.37
C ASP A 259 -19.77 -13.30 -2.01
N THR A 260 -19.93 -12.51 -0.98
CA THR A 260 -19.59 -12.84 0.40
C THR A 260 -20.80 -12.82 1.33
N THR A 261 -22.02 -12.93 0.77
CA THR A 261 -23.27 -13.02 1.55
C THR A 261 -23.21 -14.17 2.56
N ASN A 262 -22.57 -15.29 2.19
CA ASN A 262 -22.10 -16.29 3.14
C ASN A 262 -20.58 -16.18 3.28
N PRO A 263 -20.05 -15.47 4.29
CA PRO A 263 -18.62 -15.23 4.38
C PRO A 263 -17.76 -16.48 4.63
N ALA A 264 -18.38 -17.60 5.03
CA ALA A 264 -17.67 -18.87 5.19
C ALA A 264 -17.50 -19.65 3.88
N GLU A 265 -18.29 -19.35 2.85
CA GLU A 265 -18.30 -20.04 1.57
C GLU A 265 -18.57 -19.02 0.44
N PRO A 266 -17.63 -18.08 0.19
CA PRO A 266 -17.77 -17.09 -0.88
C PRO A 266 -17.71 -17.76 -2.27
N PHE A 267 -18.22 -17.04 -3.28
CA PHE A 267 -18.06 -17.49 -4.67
C PHE A 267 -17.81 -16.30 -5.62
N VAL A 268 -17.11 -16.56 -6.72
CA VAL A 268 -16.79 -15.56 -7.74
C VAL A 268 -18.04 -15.19 -8.53
N ILE A 269 -18.34 -13.89 -8.61
CA ILE A 269 -19.39 -13.34 -9.50
C ILE A 269 -18.80 -13.12 -10.91
N SER A 270 -17.64 -12.44 -10.97
CA SER A 270 -16.96 -12.16 -12.22
C SER A 270 -15.46 -12.05 -12.04
N GLU A 271 -14.72 -12.39 -13.08
CA GLU A 271 -13.30 -12.10 -13.26
C GLU A 271 -13.17 -11.29 -14.55
N TYR A 272 -12.38 -10.23 -14.51
CA TYR A 272 -12.21 -9.31 -15.64
C TYR A 272 -10.79 -8.77 -15.68
N ASP A 273 -10.26 -8.58 -16.88
CA ASP A 273 -8.91 -8.07 -17.11
C ASP A 273 -8.93 -6.78 -17.95
N ASP A 274 -7.82 -6.07 -17.92
CA ASP A 274 -7.57 -4.89 -18.74
C ASP A 274 -6.09 -4.84 -19.09
N GLU A 275 -5.74 -4.95 -20.36
CA GLU A 275 -4.36 -5.00 -20.85
C GLU A 275 -3.55 -3.73 -20.51
N SER A 276 -4.20 -2.64 -20.11
CA SER A 276 -3.53 -1.40 -19.70
C SER A 276 -3.16 -1.36 -18.21
N ILE A 277 -3.56 -2.36 -17.42
CA ILE A 277 -3.17 -2.53 -16.01
C ILE A 277 -2.09 -3.60 -15.93
N ASN A 278 -1.00 -3.28 -15.27
CA ASN A 278 0.13 -4.20 -15.18
C ASN A 278 0.13 -5.01 -13.89
N VAL A 279 -0.21 -4.35 -12.77
CA VAL A 279 -0.28 -4.97 -11.46
C VAL A 279 -1.56 -4.50 -10.78
N TRP A 280 -2.57 -5.35 -10.79
CA TRP A 280 -3.77 -5.12 -9.99
C TRP A 280 -3.41 -5.28 -8.53
N HIS A 281 -3.31 -4.13 -7.83
CA HIS A 281 -2.72 -4.08 -6.51
C HIS A 281 -3.76 -3.87 -5.41
N GLN A 282 -4.63 -2.85 -5.53
CA GLN A 282 -5.75 -2.57 -4.64
C GLN A 282 -7.02 -2.27 -5.45
N SER A 283 -8.20 -2.66 -4.95
CA SER A 283 -9.50 -2.47 -5.61
C SER A 283 -10.58 -2.11 -4.59
N ASP A 284 -11.08 -0.87 -4.61
CA ASP A 284 -12.08 -0.40 -3.65
C ASP A 284 -13.35 0.08 -4.35
N PRO A 285 -14.55 -0.34 -3.88
CA PRO A 285 -15.83 0.14 -4.40
C PRO A 285 -16.11 1.56 -3.91
N VAL A 286 -16.85 2.34 -4.71
CA VAL A 286 -17.36 3.66 -4.31
C VAL A 286 -18.63 3.99 -5.07
N THR A 287 -19.61 4.65 -4.41
CA THR A 287 -20.82 5.13 -5.04
C THR A 287 -20.77 6.65 -5.21
N ILE A 288 -20.71 7.13 -6.43
CA ILE A 288 -20.65 8.55 -6.77
C ILE A 288 -21.85 8.92 -7.65
N GLY A 289 -22.66 9.87 -7.21
CA GLY A 289 -23.84 10.30 -7.97
C GLY A 289 -24.87 9.19 -8.22
N GLY A 290 -24.91 8.17 -7.36
CA GLY A 290 -25.81 7.01 -7.49
C GLY A 290 -25.33 5.96 -8.50
N ARG A 291 -24.07 6.03 -8.94
CA ARG A 291 -23.40 5.06 -9.79
C ARG A 291 -22.34 4.33 -8.98
N ASN A 292 -22.23 3.03 -9.17
CA ASN A 292 -21.27 2.20 -8.50
C ASN A 292 -19.99 2.06 -9.34
N PHE A 293 -18.87 2.46 -8.77
CA PHE A 293 -17.56 2.37 -9.39
C PHE A 293 -16.65 1.46 -8.57
N LEU A 294 -15.65 0.91 -9.24
CA LEU A 294 -14.50 0.29 -8.62
C LEU A 294 -13.26 1.09 -9.00
N ILE A 295 -12.55 1.54 -8.00
CA ILE A 295 -11.27 2.21 -8.13
C ILE A 295 -10.18 1.16 -8.00
N VAL A 296 -9.35 1.03 -9.04
CA VAL A 296 -8.28 0.03 -9.10
C VAL A 296 -6.94 0.74 -9.19
N GLU A 297 -6.04 0.39 -8.31
CA GLU A 297 -4.69 0.90 -8.32
C GLU A 297 -3.77 -0.07 -9.07
N ASP A 298 -2.93 0.49 -9.96
CA ASP A 298 -1.91 -0.21 -10.73
C ASP A 298 -0.53 0.10 -10.15
N GLU A 299 0.06 -0.85 -9.44
CA GLU A 299 1.44 -0.76 -8.99
C GLU A 299 2.40 -1.15 -10.12
N VAL A 300 2.53 -0.34 -11.16
CA VAL A 300 3.58 -0.54 -12.17
C VAL A 300 4.93 -0.19 -11.56
N ALA A 301 5.43 -1.05 -10.72
CA ALA A 301 6.77 -0.91 -10.15
C ALA A 301 7.88 -1.29 -11.17
N GLY A 302 7.62 -1.22 -12.44
CA GLY A 302 8.47 -1.87 -13.43
C GLY A 302 9.25 -0.97 -14.35
N ALA A 303 8.86 0.27 -14.52
CA ALA A 303 9.58 1.20 -15.39
C ALA A 303 10.36 2.20 -14.53
N SER A 304 11.54 1.86 -14.09
CA SER A 304 12.42 2.78 -13.37
C SER A 304 13.44 3.40 -14.28
N GLY A 305 13.75 4.66 -14.03
CA GLY A 305 14.76 5.41 -14.73
C GLY A 305 14.31 6.84 -15.04
N PRO A 306 15.22 7.74 -15.42
CA PRO A 306 14.88 9.09 -15.80
C PRO A 306 13.84 9.12 -16.91
N GLY A 307 12.70 9.75 -16.64
CA GLY A 307 11.59 9.88 -17.59
C GLY A 307 10.55 8.76 -17.56
N THR A 308 10.66 7.79 -16.64
CA THR A 308 9.67 6.70 -16.48
C THR A 308 8.74 6.89 -15.28
N CYS A 309 8.98 7.86 -14.44
CA CYS A 309 8.15 8.24 -13.29
C CYS A 309 7.21 9.40 -13.70
N PRO A 310 5.91 9.35 -13.42
CA PRO A 310 5.18 8.27 -12.76
C PRO A 310 4.91 7.09 -13.71
N THR A 311 4.74 5.89 -13.14
CA THR A 311 4.46 4.69 -13.94
C THR A 311 3.03 4.21 -13.80
N GLY A 312 2.59 3.69 -12.66
CA GLY A 312 1.22 3.27 -12.42
C GLY A 312 0.36 4.37 -11.83
N GLY A 313 -0.94 4.21 -11.93
CA GLY A 313 -1.94 5.18 -11.48
C GLY A 313 -3.25 4.50 -11.09
N VAL A 314 -4.34 5.23 -11.23
CA VAL A 314 -5.67 4.82 -10.76
C VAL A 314 -6.60 4.58 -11.96
N HIS A 315 -7.11 3.38 -12.08
CA HIS A 315 -8.11 3.00 -13.07
C HIS A 315 -9.50 3.00 -12.45
N VAL A 316 -10.51 3.33 -13.24
CA VAL A 316 -11.90 3.38 -12.79
C VAL A 316 -12.76 2.50 -13.67
N PHE A 317 -13.55 1.63 -13.04
CA PHE A 317 -14.55 0.79 -13.70
C PHE A 317 -15.94 1.13 -13.17
N ASP A 318 -16.93 1.19 -14.06
CA ASP A 318 -18.34 1.15 -13.68
C ASP A 318 -18.73 -0.30 -13.41
N ILE A 319 -19.22 -0.57 -12.23
CA ILE A 319 -19.65 -1.89 -11.76
C ILE A 319 -21.16 -1.94 -11.49
N SER A 320 -21.94 -1.07 -12.15
CA SER A 320 -23.42 -1.13 -12.05
C SER A 320 -23.97 -2.47 -12.48
N ASP A 321 -23.26 -3.19 -13.35
CA ASP A 321 -23.41 -4.62 -13.62
C ASP A 321 -22.15 -5.35 -13.16
N GLU A 322 -22.21 -5.97 -11.99
CA GLU A 322 -21.06 -6.68 -11.38
C GLU A 322 -20.58 -7.87 -12.23
N THR A 323 -21.40 -8.35 -13.17
CA THR A 323 -21.02 -9.44 -14.07
C THR A 323 -20.24 -8.97 -15.29
N MET A 324 -20.22 -7.66 -15.55
CA MET A 324 -19.58 -7.04 -16.70
C MET A 324 -19.04 -5.64 -16.37
N PRO A 325 -17.99 -5.52 -15.55
CA PRO A 325 -17.34 -4.25 -15.28
C PRO A 325 -16.89 -3.54 -16.56
N VAL A 326 -17.10 -2.23 -16.62
CA VAL A 326 -16.78 -1.41 -17.81
C VAL A 326 -15.84 -0.30 -17.45
N LYS A 327 -14.67 -0.24 -18.08
CA LYS A 327 -13.69 0.81 -17.85
C LYS A 327 -14.23 2.19 -18.17
N VAL A 328 -14.09 3.13 -17.24
CA VAL A 328 -14.43 4.55 -17.37
C VAL A 328 -13.21 5.36 -17.79
N GLY A 329 -12.08 5.17 -17.13
CA GLY A 329 -10.88 5.94 -17.42
C GLY A 329 -9.70 5.64 -16.48
N TYR A 330 -8.72 6.53 -16.57
CA TYR A 330 -7.45 6.41 -15.86
C TYR A 330 -6.95 7.77 -15.39
N PHE A 331 -6.54 7.86 -14.14
CA PHE A 331 -5.88 9.03 -13.56
C PHE A 331 -4.42 8.72 -13.26
N ASN A 332 -3.53 9.68 -13.53
CA ASN A 332 -2.17 9.64 -13.02
C ASN A 332 -1.64 11.06 -12.73
N ILE A 333 -0.67 11.15 -11.84
CA ILE A 333 0.05 12.38 -11.52
C ILE A 333 0.97 12.80 -12.69
N THR A 334 1.29 14.07 -12.79
CA THR A 334 2.09 14.62 -13.89
C THR A 334 3.27 15.48 -13.43
N ASP A 335 3.37 15.76 -12.14
CA ASP A 335 4.31 16.72 -11.56
C ASP A 335 5.63 16.09 -11.05
N VAL A 336 5.79 14.79 -11.23
CA VAL A 336 6.97 14.05 -10.75
C VAL A 336 7.74 13.44 -11.91
N ALA A 337 9.06 13.42 -11.78
CA ALA A 337 9.94 12.70 -12.69
C ALA A 337 11.01 11.95 -11.90
N ALA A 338 11.37 10.77 -12.37
CA ALA A 338 12.47 10.01 -11.80
C ALA A 338 13.77 10.81 -11.89
N ARG A 339 14.52 10.85 -10.81
CA ARG A 339 15.83 11.50 -10.70
C ARG A 339 16.96 10.51 -10.84
N ASN A 340 16.70 9.28 -10.39
CA ASN A 340 17.63 8.16 -10.42
C ASN A 340 16.98 6.94 -11.08
N PRO A 341 17.80 6.00 -11.59
CA PRO A 341 17.28 4.77 -12.20
C PRO A 341 16.51 3.83 -11.27
N ASP A 342 16.60 4.06 -9.98
CA ASP A 342 15.94 3.23 -8.95
C ASP A 342 14.75 3.96 -8.29
N ASP A 343 14.40 5.16 -8.75
CA ASP A 343 13.25 5.91 -8.25
C ASP A 343 11.95 5.20 -8.63
N THR A 344 11.06 5.02 -7.65
CA THR A 344 9.73 4.46 -7.81
C THR A 344 8.71 5.54 -7.51
N CYS A 345 7.86 5.88 -8.48
CA CYS A 345 6.74 6.81 -8.31
C CYS A 345 5.53 6.27 -9.06
N THR A 346 4.98 5.22 -8.51
CA THR A 346 3.73 4.60 -8.94
C THR A 346 2.69 4.79 -7.84
N ALA A 347 1.43 4.71 -8.19
CA ALA A 347 0.35 4.63 -7.23
C ALA A 347 0.60 3.46 -6.27
N HIS A 348 0.17 3.63 -5.03
CA HIS A 348 0.21 2.62 -3.98
C HIS A 348 -0.91 2.91 -2.98
N VAL A 349 -1.04 2.16 -1.93
CA VAL A 349 -2.16 2.11 -0.97
C VAL A 349 -2.92 3.44 -0.82
N PHE A 350 -4.23 3.35 -0.99
CA PHE A 350 -5.16 4.46 -0.91
C PHE A 350 -6.31 4.20 0.07
N ASP A 351 -7.09 5.26 0.36
CA ASP A 351 -8.27 5.24 1.21
C ASP A 351 -9.35 6.13 0.59
N ILE A 352 -10.61 5.69 0.59
CA ILE A 352 -11.74 6.42 0.01
C ILE A 352 -12.73 6.84 1.10
N HIS A 353 -13.09 8.12 1.10
CA HIS A 353 -14.17 8.68 1.89
C HIS A 353 -15.37 8.96 0.97
N GLU A 354 -16.28 7.99 0.89
CA GLU A 354 -17.41 8.01 -0.05
C GLU A 354 -18.33 9.21 0.18
N ASP A 355 -18.67 9.51 1.43
CA ASP A 355 -19.56 10.62 1.78
C ASP A 355 -19.02 11.99 1.33
N GLU A 356 -17.70 12.19 1.42
CA GLU A 356 -16.99 13.40 1.00
C GLU A 356 -16.51 13.33 -0.45
N GLN A 357 -16.57 12.15 -1.08
CA GLN A 357 -16.07 11.88 -2.43
C GLN A 357 -14.58 12.19 -2.59
N ILE A 358 -13.82 11.93 -1.54
CA ILE A 358 -12.39 12.17 -1.43
C ILE A 358 -11.64 10.84 -1.41
N MET A 359 -10.53 10.79 -2.13
CA MET A 359 -9.54 9.70 -2.06
C MET A 359 -8.20 10.27 -1.62
N THR A 360 -7.55 9.60 -0.68
CA THR A 360 -6.14 9.85 -0.33
C THR A 360 -5.29 8.69 -0.81
N ILE A 361 -4.09 8.96 -1.35
CA ILE A 361 -3.27 7.94 -2.00
C ILE A 361 -1.78 8.25 -1.86
N ALA A 362 -0.99 7.21 -1.70
CA ALA A 362 0.47 7.26 -1.76
C ALA A 362 0.99 7.01 -3.19
N TYR A 363 2.15 7.58 -3.51
CA TYR A 363 2.85 7.40 -4.78
C TYR A 363 4.34 7.16 -4.58
N TYR A 364 4.74 6.40 -3.55
CA TYR A 364 6.13 6.19 -3.16
C TYR A 364 6.93 7.51 -3.15
N MET A 365 7.95 7.64 -4.01
CA MET A 365 8.75 8.88 -4.13
C MET A 365 7.96 10.05 -4.74
N GLY A 366 6.80 9.80 -5.31
CA GLY A 366 5.81 10.80 -5.72
C GLY A 366 5.08 11.44 -4.54
N GLY A 367 5.26 10.97 -3.30
CA GLY A 367 4.64 11.52 -2.09
C GLY A 367 3.17 11.13 -1.92
N VAL A 368 2.41 12.01 -1.27
CA VAL A 368 0.99 11.78 -0.96
C VAL A 368 0.09 12.72 -1.76
N ARG A 369 -1.13 12.26 -2.08
CA ARG A 369 -2.11 13.00 -2.88
C ARG A 369 -3.49 12.97 -2.24
N VAL A 370 -4.26 14.02 -2.52
CA VAL A 370 -5.69 14.13 -2.23
C VAL A 370 -6.42 14.33 -3.54
N LEU A 371 -7.36 13.44 -3.85
CA LEU A 371 -8.12 13.44 -5.09
C LEU A 371 -9.61 13.68 -4.80
N ASP A 372 -10.24 14.50 -5.61
CA ASP A 372 -11.70 14.71 -5.67
C ASP A 372 -12.28 13.75 -6.71
N LEU A 373 -13.18 12.88 -6.30
CA LEU A 373 -13.86 11.88 -7.12
C LEU A 373 -15.22 12.34 -7.64
N SER A 374 -15.72 13.52 -7.22
CA SER A 374 -17.08 13.98 -7.48
C SER A 374 -17.45 14.01 -8.97
N GLY A 375 -16.48 14.30 -9.82
CA GLY A 375 -16.67 14.34 -11.27
C GLY A 375 -16.98 12.99 -11.93
N LEU A 376 -16.80 11.87 -11.21
CA LEU A 376 -17.17 10.54 -11.71
C LEU A 376 -18.69 10.40 -11.92
N ALA A 377 -19.51 11.18 -11.20
CA ALA A 377 -20.97 11.19 -11.37
C ALA A 377 -21.39 11.39 -12.85
N ASP A 378 -20.67 12.24 -13.57
CA ASP A 378 -20.96 12.63 -14.95
C ASP A 378 -20.00 11.97 -15.98
N ALA A 379 -19.09 11.14 -15.53
CA ALA A 379 -18.10 10.51 -16.42
C ALA A 379 -18.80 9.57 -17.45
N PRO A 380 -18.45 9.68 -18.75
CA PRO A 380 -18.96 8.76 -19.76
C PRO A 380 -18.41 7.34 -19.54
N ILE A 381 -19.22 6.32 -19.87
CA ILE A 381 -18.88 4.92 -19.73
C ILE A 381 -18.53 4.33 -21.10
N GLY A 382 -17.47 3.56 -21.15
CA GLY A 382 -17.13 2.71 -22.29
C GLY A 382 -16.26 3.35 -23.38
N VAL A 383 -15.67 2.47 -24.18
CA VAL A 383 -14.80 2.80 -25.32
C VAL A 383 -15.63 3.48 -26.41
N GLY A 384 -15.17 4.65 -26.91
CA GLY A 384 -15.81 5.37 -28.03
C GLY A 384 -16.77 6.50 -27.61
N GLN A 385 -17.02 6.70 -26.35
CA GLN A 385 -17.61 7.96 -25.85
C GLN A 385 -16.46 8.97 -25.80
N GLY A 386 -16.45 9.92 -26.72
CA GLY A 386 -15.35 10.88 -26.88
C GLY A 386 -14.99 11.61 -25.59
N GLU A 387 -13.77 12.17 -25.54
CA GLU A 387 -13.14 12.84 -24.39
C GLU A 387 -13.94 14.03 -23.79
N ARG A 388 -15.13 14.32 -24.27
CA ARG A 388 -15.98 15.38 -23.74
C ARG A 388 -16.53 15.01 -22.37
N GLY A 389 -16.08 15.73 -21.36
CA GLY A 389 -16.52 15.54 -19.97
C GLY A 389 -15.65 14.59 -19.13
N VAL A 390 -14.64 13.96 -19.72
CA VAL A 390 -13.74 13.05 -19.01
C VAL A 390 -12.66 13.83 -18.24
N GLY A 391 -12.17 14.91 -18.82
CA GLY A 391 -11.20 15.78 -18.14
C GLY A 391 -11.81 16.38 -16.88
N GLY A 392 -11.40 15.92 -15.71
CA GLY A 392 -11.90 16.37 -14.42
C GLY A 392 -12.81 15.39 -13.69
N ALA A 393 -13.01 14.18 -14.20
CA ALA A 393 -13.74 13.14 -13.47
C ALA A 393 -13.02 12.75 -12.15
N ILE A 394 -11.69 12.76 -12.16
CA ILE A 394 -10.86 12.76 -10.93
C ILE A 394 -9.94 13.98 -11.03
N LYS A 395 -9.87 14.76 -9.95
CA LYS A 395 -9.01 15.94 -9.85
C LYS A 395 -8.08 15.82 -8.65
N GLN A 396 -6.82 16.14 -8.83
CA GLN A 396 -5.91 16.33 -7.70
C GLN A 396 -6.18 17.70 -7.08
N ILE A 397 -6.57 17.69 -5.80
CA ILE A 397 -6.87 18.89 -5.01
C ILE A 397 -5.84 19.15 -3.91
N GLY A 398 -4.93 18.21 -3.68
CA GLY A 398 -3.83 18.38 -2.74
C GLY A 398 -2.67 17.41 -3.01
N HIS A 399 -1.44 17.87 -2.73
CA HIS A 399 -0.28 16.99 -2.75
C HIS A 399 0.82 17.49 -1.82
N TYR A 400 1.64 16.55 -1.33
CA TYR A 400 2.89 16.83 -0.64
C TYR A 400 3.95 15.80 -1.00
N VAL A 401 5.08 16.26 -1.52
CA VAL A 401 6.22 15.43 -1.92
C VAL A 401 7.43 15.85 -1.09
N MET A 402 7.81 15.05 -0.12
CA MET A 402 9.06 15.26 0.63
C MET A 402 10.27 14.95 -0.25
N GLY A 403 11.37 15.64 -0.05
CA GLY A 403 12.60 15.44 -0.84
C GLY A 403 13.17 14.03 -0.76
N ASN A 404 12.85 13.27 0.28
CA ASN A 404 13.22 11.86 0.49
C ASN A 404 11.99 10.98 0.71
N ALA A 405 10.82 11.35 0.17
CA ALA A 405 9.61 10.54 0.25
C ALA A 405 9.81 9.14 -0.33
N ASN A 406 9.16 8.18 0.26
CA ASN A 406 8.94 6.84 -0.23
C ASN A 406 7.66 6.30 0.45
N ALA A 407 6.54 7.02 0.23
CA ALA A 407 5.27 6.79 0.91
C ALA A 407 4.63 5.47 0.44
N TRP A 408 4.41 4.56 1.37
CA TRP A 408 3.74 3.28 1.13
C TRP A 408 2.22 3.43 1.19
N SER A 409 1.71 4.09 2.23
CA SER A 409 0.29 4.33 2.44
C SER A 409 0.03 5.78 2.83
N ALA A 410 -1.18 6.26 2.53
CA ALA A 410 -1.62 7.61 2.86
C ALA A 410 -3.12 7.60 3.16
N LYS A 411 -3.49 7.60 4.45
CA LYS A 411 -4.86 7.43 4.92
C LYS A 411 -5.27 8.51 5.92
N THR A 412 -6.59 8.73 6.08
CA THR A 412 -7.13 9.59 7.14
C THR A 412 -8.27 8.90 7.89
N PRO A 413 -8.31 8.97 9.25
CA PRO A 413 -9.39 8.33 10.01
C PRO A 413 -10.73 9.07 9.95
N PHE A 414 -10.79 10.29 9.46
CA PHE A 414 -12.01 11.08 9.29
C PHE A 414 -11.73 12.44 8.64
N ILE A 415 -12.76 13.02 8.03
CA ILE A 415 -12.79 14.37 7.47
C ILE A 415 -13.66 15.25 8.37
N TYR A 416 -13.23 16.48 8.65
CA TYR A 416 -14.00 17.45 9.45
C TYR A 416 -15.17 18.03 8.62
N PRO A 417 -16.22 18.58 9.27
CA PRO A 417 -17.35 19.14 8.53
C PRO A 417 -17.03 20.32 7.59
N ASP A 418 -15.88 20.96 7.75
CA ASP A 418 -15.36 22.00 6.86
C ASP A 418 -14.57 21.44 5.68
N GLY A 419 -14.45 20.12 5.59
CA GLY A 419 -13.70 19.40 4.56
C GLY A 419 -12.20 19.28 4.85
N SER A 420 -11.70 19.90 5.91
CA SER A 420 -10.29 19.76 6.30
C SER A 420 -10.04 18.41 6.99
N PHE A 421 -8.79 17.92 6.96
CA PHE A 421 -8.40 16.71 7.67
C PHE A 421 -6.88 16.63 7.90
N ASN A 422 -6.46 15.68 8.74
CA ASN A 422 -5.06 15.33 8.85
C ASN A 422 -4.81 14.02 8.12
N LEU A 423 -3.95 14.06 7.12
CA LEU A 423 -3.49 12.91 6.37
C LEU A 423 -2.27 12.30 7.08
N TYR A 424 -2.28 10.99 7.20
CA TYR A 424 -1.19 10.23 7.81
C TYR A 424 -0.59 9.31 6.76
N ALA A 425 0.72 9.45 6.54
CA ALA A 425 1.45 8.59 5.63
C ALA A 425 2.41 7.69 6.42
N ASP A 426 2.43 6.41 6.07
CA ASP A 426 3.50 5.54 6.48
C ASP A 426 4.52 5.42 5.34
N ASP A 427 5.78 5.72 5.64
CA ASP A 427 6.83 5.95 4.63
C ASP A 427 8.05 5.09 4.94
N ILE A 428 8.51 4.36 3.95
CA ILE A 428 9.66 3.43 4.07
C ILE A 428 10.90 4.15 4.61
N ASN A 429 11.18 5.37 4.15
CA ASN A 429 12.39 6.08 4.51
C ASN A 429 12.23 6.96 5.76
N ARG A 430 11.00 7.38 6.06
CA ARG A 430 10.71 8.46 6.99
C ARG A 430 9.95 8.01 8.23
N GLY A 431 9.22 6.88 8.16
CA GLY A 431 8.28 6.43 9.17
C GLY A 431 6.96 7.18 9.03
N PHE A 432 6.41 7.71 10.11
CA PHE A 432 5.06 8.25 10.14
C PHE A 432 5.06 9.78 9.93
N ASP A 433 4.54 10.21 8.80
CA ASP A 433 4.38 11.63 8.48
C ASP A 433 2.93 12.08 8.71
N VAL A 434 2.79 13.28 9.23
CA VAL A 434 1.49 13.94 9.45
C VAL A 434 1.42 15.17 8.59
N TYR A 435 0.38 15.25 7.77
CA TYR A 435 0.04 16.41 6.96
C TYR A 435 -1.32 16.95 7.36
N HIS A 436 -1.62 18.18 6.98
CA HIS A 436 -2.93 18.79 7.11
C HIS A 436 -3.40 19.27 5.73
N PHE A 437 -4.61 18.88 5.35
CA PHE A 437 -5.31 19.35 4.16
C PHE A 437 -6.35 20.39 4.56
N ASP A 438 -6.32 21.54 3.87
CA ASP A 438 -7.26 22.66 4.04
C ASP A 438 -7.90 22.98 2.69
N PRO A 439 -9.20 22.67 2.48
CA PRO A 439 -9.89 22.92 1.22
C PRO A 439 -10.24 24.41 1.01
N SER A 440 -10.02 25.29 1.99
CA SER A 440 -10.25 26.74 1.84
C SER A 440 -9.14 27.44 1.06
N GLU A 441 -7.97 26.79 0.91
CA GLU A 441 -6.89 27.27 0.08
C GLU A 441 -7.13 26.90 -1.38
N GLU A 442 -6.61 27.71 -2.31
CA GLU A 442 -6.72 27.40 -3.73
C GLU A 442 -5.87 26.17 -4.09
N PRO A 443 -6.45 25.14 -4.74
CA PRO A 443 -5.65 24.04 -5.24
C PRO A 443 -4.64 24.59 -6.26
N SER A 444 -3.39 24.22 -6.12
CA SER A 444 -2.35 24.54 -7.14
C SER A 444 -2.74 23.89 -8.47
N GLU A 445 -2.17 24.46 -9.57
CA GLU A 445 -2.38 23.95 -10.93
C GLU A 445 -2.41 22.43 -10.99
N ASP A 446 -3.36 21.89 -11.70
CA ASP A 446 -3.70 20.47 -11.81
C ASP A 446 -2.45 19.62 -12.12
N ALA A 447 -1.89 18.98 -11.11
CA ALA A 447 -0.71 18.13 -11.20
C ALA A 447 -1.04 16.65 -11.46
N GLY A 448 -2.25 16.39 -11.96
CA GLY A 448 -2.73 15.08 -12.37
C GLY A 448 -3.65 15.17 -13.57
N THR A 449 -3.83 14.07 -14.28
CA THR A 449 -4.69 14.03 -15.48
C THR A 449 -5.53 12.76 -15.46
N PHE A 450 -6.86 12.94 -15.58
CA PHE A 450 -7.78 11.85 -15.88
C PHE A 450 -8.04 11.79 -17.39
N VAL A 451 -7.95 10.60 -17.96
CA VAL A 451 -8.19 10.34 -19.38
C VAL A 451 -9.25 9.25 -19.57
N SER A 452 -9.93 9.25 -20.71
CA SER A 452 -10.93 8.21 -21.04
C SER A 452 -10.30 6.82 -21.16
N ALA A 453 -11.13 5.77 -21.10
CA ALA A 453 -10.70 4.40 -21.31
C ALA A 453 -9.89 4.24 -22.60
N ALA A 454 -10.38 4.77 -23.73
CA ALA A 454 -9.68 4.68 -25.02
C ALA A 454 -8.33 5.43 -25.04
N ALA A 455 -8.24 6.58 -24.34
CA ALA A 455 -6.97 7.32 -24.24
C ALA A 455 -6.01 6.61 -23.26
N ALA A 456 -6.51 5.95 -22.23
CA ALA A 456 -5.71 5.13 -21.32
C ALA A 456 -5.07 3.94 -22.05
N GLU A 457 -5.82 3.21 -22.86
CA GLU A 457 -5.30 2.12 -23.69
C GLU A 457 -4.16 2.60 -24.59
N GLN A 458 -4.31 3.76 -25.25
CA GLN A 458 -3.24 4.32 -26.09
C GLN A 458 -2.02 4.78 -25.27
N LYS A 459 -2.24 5.45 -24.14
CA LYS A 459 -1.17 5.99 -23.29
C LYS A 459 -0.36 4.88 -22.63
N LEU A 460 -1.01 3.79 -22.24
CA LEU A 460 -0.42 2.67 -21.51
C LEU A 460 0.03 1.53 -22.43
N ALA A 461 -0.33 1.57 -23.72
CA ALA A 461 0.09 0.57 -24.69
C ALA A 461 1.63 0.46 -24.73
N GLY A 462 2.15 -0.73 -24.47
CA GLY A 462 3.59 -1.01 -24.46
C GLY A 462 4.29 -0.73 -23.12
N ILE A 463 3.56 -0.27 -22.10
CA ILE A 463 4.06 -0.20 -20.72
C ILE A 463 3.62 -1.50 -20.03
N GLY A 464 4.09 -2.63 -20.49
CA GLY A 464 3.73 -3.92 -19.90
C GLY A 464 4.90 -4.53 -19.14
N LEU A 465 4.64 -5.26 -18.08
CA LEU A 465 5.65 -6.08 -17.40
C LEU A 465 6.33 -7.07 -18.36
N ASP A 466 5.64 -7.46 -19.44
CA ASP A 466 6.19 -8.27 -20.53
C ASP A 466 7.24 -7.52 -21.37
N ALA A 467 7.18 -6.19 -21.42
CA ALA A 467 8.18 -5.34 -22.07
C ALA A 467 9.48 -5.23 -21.23
N LEU A 468 9.44 -5.62 -19.96
CA LEU A 468 10.60 -5.56 -19.09
C LEU A 468 11.56 -6.71 -19.36
N THR A 469 12.85 -6.39 -19.50
CA THR A 469 13.90 -7.42 -19.58
C THR A 469 13.95 -8.20 -18.26
N LYS A 470 14.38 -9.48 -18.31
CA LYS A 470 14.58 -10.32 -17.10
C LYS A 470 15.38 -9.61 -15.99
N LYS A 471 16.26 -8.67 -16.34
CA LYS A 471 17.09 -7.91 -15.39
C LYS A 471 16.28 -6.79 -14.75
N GLN A 472 15.37 -6.19 -15.49
CA GLN A 472 14.45 -5.16 -15.01
C GLN A 472 13.38 -5.80 -14.11
N ARG A 473 12.78 -6.92 -14.51
CA ARG A 473 11.83 -7.68 -13.67
C ARG A 473 12.41 -8.04 -12.30
N LYS A 474 13.70 -8.35 -12.19
CA LYS A 474 14.36 -8.68 -10.92
C LYS A 474 14.66 -7.49 -10.00
N ARG A 475 14.56 -6.24 -10.50
CA ARG A 475 14.90 -5.04 -9.73
C ARG A 475 13.71 -4.21 -9.29
N GLN A 476 12.52 -4.46 -9.83
CA GLN A 476 11.57 -3.38 -10.03
C GLN A 476 10.15 -3.59 -9.48
N VAL A 477 9.82 -4.73 -8.94
CA VAL A 477 8.54 -4.92 -8.24
C VAL A 477 8.84 -4.86 -6.75
N PHE A 478 8.73 -3.69 -6.14
CA PHE A 478 9.24 -3.44 -4.79
C PHE A 478 8.46 -4.28 -3.76
N CYS A 479 7.16 -4.30 -3.87
CA CYS A 479 6.27 -5.10 -3.04
C CYS A 479 6.34 -6.58 -3.42
N LEU A 480 6.25 -6.88 -4.72
CA LEU A 480 6.13 -8.24 -5.26
C LEU A 480 7.45 -9.04 -5.31
N LEU A 481 8.63 -8.42 -5.36
CA LEU A 481 9.91 -9.11 -5.61
C LEU A 481 10.80 -9.32 -4.39
N LYS A 482 10.45 -8.82 -3.23
CA LYS A 482 11.24 -9.11 -2.02
C LYS A 482 11.32 -10.62 -1.74
N GLY A 483 10.22 -11.37 -1.94
CA GLY A 483 10.17 -12.82 -1.75
C GLY A 483 10.95 -13.67 -2.76
N VAL A 484 11.24 -13.15 -3.96
CA VAL A 484 11.95 -13.92 -5.03
C VAL A 484 13.47 -13.87 -4.88
N ARG A 485 14.04 -13.00 -4.05
CA ARG A 485 15.51 -12.81 -3.95
C ARG A 485 16.25 -13.89 -3.18
N ARG A 486 15.57 -14.79 -2.47
CA ARG A 486 16.22 -15.76 -1.56
C ARG A 486 15.91 -17.25 -1.83
N ARG A 487 15.31 -17.58 -2.97
CA ARG A 487 15.16 -18.97 -3.41
C ARG A 487 16.19 -19.36 -4.48
#